data_fd639657f1fa28a9bd062a6ba569e246
#
_entry.id   fd639657f1fa28a9bd062a6ba569e246
#
_cell.length_a   1.000
_cell.length_b   1.000
_cell.length_c   1.000
_cell.angle_alpha   90.00
_cell.angle_beta   90.00
_cell.angle_gamma   90.00
#
_symmetry.space_group_name_H-M   'P 1'
#
loop_
_entity.id
_entity.type
_entity.pdbx_description
1 polymer ?
#
loop_
_entity_poly.entity_id
_entity_poly.type
_entity_poly.pdbx_seq_one_letter_code
_entity_poly.pdbx_strand_id
1 'polypeptide(L)'
;MGLMIRSSSIHAAGCYTTSRIAKGVQVVEYTGPRITKQEADARFRNSPTTYLFGIGDGSTVIDGHGTAMYINHSCDPNCETEELDGRVWVMSLRAIAPGEELTYDYNLYDGDEDDARCHCGARNCRQTMYSSEEIARQKKALKQKARRAVEAKRRKAAAVTQAKKGGKAASRSNARKKATRR
;
A
#
# COMPACT_ATOMS: atom_id res chain seq x y z
N MET A 1 -5.33 15.68 -29.33
CA MET A 1 -4.65 14.50 -28.76
C MET A 1 -5.71 13.43 -28.61
N GLY A 2 -5.47 12.21 -29.15
CA GLY A 2 -6.41 11.11 -29.04
C GLY A 2 -5.95 10.09 -28.03
N LEU A 3 -6.88 9.58 -27.22
CA LEU A 3 -6.67 8.47 -26.31
C LEU A 3 -7.61 7.33 -26.68
N MET A 4 -7.16 6.08 -26.47
CA MET A 4 -7.97 4.89 -26.74
C MET A 4 -7.79 3.86 -25.61
N ILE A 5 -8.86 3.15 -25.30
CA ILE A 5 -8.85 2.06 -24.33
C ILE A 5 -8.77 0.74 -25.10
N ARG A 6 -7.85 -0.14 -24.70
CA ARG A 6 -7.70 -1.50 -25.24
C ARG A 6 -7.12 -2.44 -24.19
N SER A 7 -7.05 -3.73 -24.48
CA SER A 7 -6.42 -4.72 -23.60
C SER A 7 -4.99 -4.31 -23.26
N SER A 8 -4.61 -4.49 -21.98
CA SER A 8 -3.28 -4.21 -21.44
C SER A 8 -2.62 -5.50 -20.99
N SER A 9 -1.29 -5.53 -21.08
CA SER A 9 -0.47 -6.60 -20.49
C SER A 9 -0.23 -6.38 -18.99
N ILE A 10 -0.51 -5.17 -18.48
CA ILE A 10 -0.36 -4.84 -17.06
C ILE A 10 -1.58 -5.34 -16.28
N HIS A 11 -2.78 -4.86 -16.68
CA HIS A 11 -4.03 -5.26 -16.06
C HIS A 11 -5.21 -4.98 -16.98
N ALA A 12 -6.07 -5.98 -17.22
CA ALA A 12 -7.34 -5.94 -17.94
C ALA A 12 -7.38 -4.98 -19.14
N ALA A 13 -7.61 -3.68 -18.92
CA ALA A 13 -7.64 -2.62 -19.91
C ALA A 13 -6.63 -1.54 -19.59
N GLY A 14 -6.08 -0.88 -20.60
CA GLY A 14 -5.14 0.24 -20.46
C GLY A 14 -5.50 1.40 -21.38
N CYS A 15 -5.01 2.58 -21.04
CA CYS A 15 -5.17 3.79 -21.82
C CYS A 15 -3.92 4.02 -22.68
N TYR A 16 -4.13 4.19 -23.99
CA TYR A 16 -3.06 4.35 -24.97
C TYR A 16 -3.22 5.66 -25.74
N THR A 17 -2.09 6.30 -26.06
CA THR A 17 -2.15 7.47 -26.93
C THR A 17 -2.19 7.07 -28.42
N THR A 18 -3.01 7.77 -29.22
CA THR A 18 -3.04 7.62 -30.68
C THR A 18 -2.11 8.58 -31.41
N SER A 19 -1.54 9.56 -30.70
CA SER A 19 -0.64 10.58 -31.24
C SER A 19 0.53 10.84 -30.29
N ARG A 20 1.62 11.37 -30.81
CA ARG A 20 2.77 11.77 -29.98
C ARG A 20 2.35 12.80 -28.92
N ILE A 21 2.78 12.61 -27.67
CA ILE A 21 2.65 13.54 -26.57
C ILE A 21 4.05 14.06 -26.21
N ALA A 22 4.21 15.38 -26.09
CA ALA A 22 5.46 15.97 -25.62
C ALA A 22 5.59 15.82 -24.09
N LYS A 23 6.78 16.02 -23.54
CA LYS A 23 6.99 16.09 -22.09
C LYS A 23 6.26 17.30 -21.48
N GLY A 24 5.71 17.16 -20.28
CA GLY A 24 5.09 18.24 -19.50
C GLY A 24 3.69 18.64 -19.99
N VAL A 25 3.03 17.79 -20.76
CA VAL A 25 1.67 18.05 -21.27
C VAL A 25 0.64 17.52 -20.28
N GLN A 26 -0.41 18.31 -20.01
CA GLN A 26 -1.64 17.84 -19.38
C GLN A 26 -2.37 16.90 -20.34
N VAL A 27 -2.33 15.60 -20.04
CA VAL A 27 -2.84 14.55 -20.93
C VAL A 27 -4.34 14.38 -20.79
N VAL A 28 -4.80 14.17 -19.57
CA VAL A 28 -6.20 13.93 -19.24
C VAL A 28 -6.46 14.27 -17.77
N GLU A 29 -7.65 14.77 -17.46
CA GLU A 29 -8.08 14.97 -16.10
C GLU A 29 -8.63 13.67 -15.49
N TYR A 30 -8.30 13.41 -14.23
CA TYR A 30 -8.93 12.35 -13.44
C TYR A 30 -10.24 12.87 -12.87
N THR A 31 -11.35 12.50 -13.49
CA THR A 31 -12.68 13.02 -13.19
C THR A 31 -13.57 11.99 -12.50
N GLY A 32 -14.51 12.47 -11.68
CA GLY A 32 -15.51 11.66 -11.02
C GLY A 32 -16.14 12.38 -9.83
N PRO A 33 -17.18 11.81 -9.20
CA PRO A 33 -17.72 12.29 -7.94
C PRO A 33 -16.65 12.31 -6.85
N ARG A 34 -16.65 13.37 -6.05
CA ARG A 34 -15.83 13.44 -4.85
C ARG A 34 -16.64 12.93 -3.67
N ILE A 35 -16.10 11.94 -3.00
CA ILE A 35 -16.71 11.32 -1.82
C ILE A 35 -15.68 11.27 -0.69
N THR A 36 -16.15 11.13 0.54
CA THR A 36 -15.22 10.92 1.66
C THR A 36 -14.57 9.55 1.58
N LYS A 37 -13.37 9.43 2.12
CA LYS A 37 -12.69 8.12 2.25
C LYS A 37 -13.57 7.10 2.97
N GLN A 38 -14.29 7.55 4.01
CA GLN A 38 -15.21 6.68 4.77
C GLN A 38 -16.36 6.15 3.90
N GLU A 39 -16.96 6.99 3.06
CA GLU A 39 -17.99 6.57 2.09
C GLU A 39 -17.42 5.59 1.07
N ALA A 40 -16.23 5.86 0.55
CA ALA A 40 -15.55 4.97 -0.39
C ALA A 40 -15.32 3.60 0.23
N ASP A 41 -14.75 3.54 1.44
CA ASP A 41 -14.50 2.29 2.16
C ASP A 41 -15.77 1.48 2.43
N ALA A 42 -16.88 2.16 2.74
CA ALA A 42 -18.17 1.51 2.92
C ALA A 42 -18.77 1.00 1.61
N ARG A 43 -18.70 1.82 0.54
CA ARG A 43 -19.30 1.53 -0.77
C ARG A 43 -18.56 0.39 -1.49
N PHE A 44 -17.23 0.40 -1.44
CA PHE A 44 -16.39 -0.48 -2.25
C PHE A 44 -15.75 -1.63 -1.47
N ARG A 45 -16.13 -1.86 -0.21
CA ARG A 45 -15.57 -2.89 0.69
C ARG A 45 -15.45 -4.28 0.07
N ASN A 46 -16.39 -4.67 -0.78
CA ASN A 46 -16.43 -5.98 -1.43
C ASN A 46 -16.33 -5.86 -2.96
N SER A 47 -15.88 -4.73 -3.46
CA SER A 47 -15.70 -4.53 -4.89
C SER A 47 -14.38 -5.18 -5.34
N PRO A 48 -14.39 -6.03 -6.37
CA PRO A 48 -13.16 -6.65 -6.88
C PRO A 48 -12.24 -5.64 -7.57
N THR A 49 -12.75 -4.46 -7.92
CA THR A 49 -11.99 -3.40 -8.60
C THR A 49 -12.52 -2.04 -8.16
N THR A 50 -11.63 -1.12 -7.88
CA THR A 50 -11.96 0.27 -7.58
C THR A 50 -11.10 1.21 -8.41
N TYR A 51 -11.64 2.38 -8.70
CA TYR A 51 -10.95 3.45 -9.43
C TYR A 51 -10.88 4.70 -8.57
N LEU A 52 -10.43 4.55 -7.34
CA LEU A 52 -10.40 5.61 -6.35
C LEU A 52 -9.06 6.37 -6.41
N PHE A 53 -9.12 7.69 -6.46
CA PHE A 53 -7.95 8.57 -6.41
C PHE A 53 -8.02 9.48 -5.18
N GLY A 54 -7.06 9.35 -4.26
CA GLY A 54 -6.96 10.20 -3.06
C GLY A 54 -6.51 11.62 -3.40
N ILE A 55 -7.15 12.64 -2.79
CA ILE A 55 -6.83 14.05 -2.98
C ILE A 55 -6.28 14.63 -1.67
N GLY A 56 -5.31 15.51 -1.77
CA GLY A 56 -4.73 16.23 -0.63
C GLY A 56 -4.21 15.29 0.45
N ASP A 57 -4.83 15.32 1.63
CA ASP A 57 -4.49 14.44 2.76
C ASP A 57 -5.11 13.03 2.68
N GLY A 58 -5.82 12.72 1.60
CA GLY A 58 -6.49 11.44 1.39
C GLY A 58 -7.84 11.29 2.10
N SER A 59 -8.34 12.30 2.80
CA SER A 59 -9.67 12.28 3.42
C SER A 59 -10.81 12.34 2.41
N THR A 60 -10.53 12.87 1.23
CA THR A 60 -11.41 12.93 0.08
C THR A 60 -10.84 12.10 -1.06
N VAL A 61 -11.69 11.38 -1.77
CA VAL A 61 -11.31 10.59 -2.94
C VAL A 61 -12.22 10.93 -4.13
N ILE A 62 -11.67 10.81 -5.34
CA ILE A 62 -12.44 10.82 -6.59
C ILE A 62 -12.81 9.37 -6.90
N ASP A 63 -14.11 9.09 -7.04
CA ASP A 63 -14.62 7.85 -7.61
C ASP A 63 -14.51 7.97 -9.13
N GLY A 64 -13.46 7.39 -9.70
CA GLY A 64 -12.99 7.65 -11.06
C GLY A 64 -13.99 7.22 -12.13
N HIS A 65 -14.28 8.16 -13.03
CA HIS A 65 -15.05 7.94 -14.24
C HIS A 65 -14.28 8.48 -15.46
N GLY A 66 -14.56 7.95 -16.62
CA GLY A 66 -13.92 8.43 -17.86
C GLY A 66 -12.58 7.74 -18.17
N THR A 67 -11.80 8.36 -19.04
CA THR A 67 -10.61 7.73 -19.66
C THR A 67 -9.47 7.51 -18.68
N ALA A 68 -9.27 8.44 -17.74
CA ALA A 68 -8.13 8.40 -16.82
C ALA A 68 -8.17 7.19 -15.87
N MET A 69 -9.34 6.67 -15.54
CA MET A 69 -9.48 5.48 -14.69
C MET A 69 -8.82 4.22 -15.28
N TYR A 70 -8.58 4.20 -16.60
CA TYR A 70 -7.91 3.09 -17.28
C TYR A 70 -6.40 3.26 -17.44
N ILE A 71 -5.81 4.31 -16.85
CA ILE A 71 -4.35 4.47 -16.83
C ILE A 71 -3.78 3.58 -15.73
N ASN A 72 -3.04 2.55 -16.13
CA ASN A 72 -2.51 1.54 -15.24
C ASN A 72 -1.31 2.05 -14.43
N HIS A 73 -0.99 1.34 -13.34
CA HIS A 73 0.21 1.58 -12.56
C HIS A 73 1.46 1.08 -13.28
N SER A 74 2.55 1.84 -13.15
CA SER A 74 3.91 1.36 -13.42
C SER A 74 4.90 1.87 -12.37
N CYS A 75 5.88 1.03 -12.02
CA CYS A 75 7.03 1.43 -11.21
C CYS A 75 8.09 2.23 -12.03
N ASP A 76 7.93 2.29 -13.35
CA ASP A 76 8.71 3.11 -14.29
C ASP A 76 7.73 3.82 -15.24
N PRO A 77 6.97 4.81 -14.71
CA PRO A 77 5.85 5.39 -15.41
C PRO A 77 6.29 6.41 -16.47
N ASN A 78 5.42 6.66 -17.45
CA ASN A 78 5.59 7.74 -18.42
C ASN A 78 4.75 8.98 -18.10
N CYS A 79 3.91 8.90 -17.09
CA CYS A 79 3.11 10.01 -16.56
C CYS A 79 3.23 10.11 -15.05
N GLU A 80 2.84 11.25 -14.52
CA GLU A 80 2.61 11.51 -13.09
C GLU A 80 1.25 12.17 -12.90
N THR A 81 0.80 12.30 -11.66
CA THR A 81 -0.43 13.02 -11.33
C THR A 81 -0.11 14.31 -10.58
N GLU A 82 -0.80 15.39 -10.92
CA GLU A 82 -0.64 16.70 -10.30
C GLU A 82 -2.00 17.31 -9.95
N GLU A 83 -2.12 17.83 -8.73
CA GLU A 83 -3.28 18.62 -8.31
C GLU A 83 -3.07 20.09 -8.68
N LEU A 84 -3.88 20.60 -9.59
CA LEU A 84 -3.88 21.99 -10.04
C LEU A 84 -5.28 22.58 -9.92
N ASP A 85 -5.42 23.66 -9.18
CA ASP A 85 -6.69 24.36 -8.95
C ASP A 85 -7.82 23.42 -8.51
N GLY A 86 -7.49 22.46 -7.63
CA GLY A 86 -8.43 21.47 -7.12
C GLY A 86 -8.85 20.41 -8.13
N ARG A 87 -8.17 20.28 -9.25
CA ARG A 87 -8.36 19.25 -10.29
C ARG A 87 -7.14 18.34 -10.33
N VAL A 88 -7.34 17.06 -10.61
CA VAL A 88 -6.24 16.11 -10.76
C VAL A 88 -5.95 15.88 -12.24
N TRP A 89 -4.73 16.15 -12.65
CA TRP A 89 -4.27 15.99 -14.01
C TRP A 89 -3.23 14.88 -14.11
N VAL A 90 -3.33 14.08 -15.15
CA VAL A 90 -2.27 13.19 -15.58
C VAL A 90 -1.34 13.95 -16.50
N MET A 91 -0.08 14.08 -16.09
CA MET A 91 0.97 14.86 -16.78
C MET A 91 2.00 13.92 -17.39
N SER A 92 2.47 14.21 -18.59
CA SER A 92 3.53 13.40 -19.21
C SER A 92 4.92 13.75 -18.65
N LEU A 93 5.63 12.75 -18.11
CA LEU A 93 7.01 12.87 -17.60
C LEU A 93 8.08 12.95 -18.71
N ARG A 94 7.77 12.38 -19.87
CA ARG A 94 8.63 12.33 -21.04
C ARG A 94 7.81 12.42 -22.32
N ALA A 95 8.50 12.47 -23.46
CA ALA A 95 7.81 12.26 -24.72
C ALA A 95 7.27 10.82 -24.80
N ILE A 96 6.01 10.68 -25.25
CA ILE A 96 5.29 9.40 -25.36
C ILE A 96 4.96 9.19 -26.84
N ALA A 97 5.29 8.01 -27.36
CA ALA A 97 5.06 7.68 -28.77
C ALA A 97 3.60 7.26 -29.03
N PRO A 98 3.11 7.42 -30.26
CA PRO A 98 1.81 6.86 -30.66
C PRO A 98 1.76 5.35 -30.38
N GLY A 99 0.65 4.86 -29.82
CA GLY A 99 0.44 3.47 -29.47
C GLY A 99 1.08 3.03 -28.15
N GLU A 100 1.78 3.90 -27.44
CA GLU A 100 2.34 3.63 -26.11
C GLU A 100 1.24 3.69 -25.04
N GLU A 101 1.27 2.77 -24.07
CA GLU A 101 0.37 2.77 -22.92
C GLU A 101 0.76 3.87 -21.94
N LEU A 102 -0.22 4.64 -21.49
CA LEU A 102 -0.03 5.63 -20.42
C LEU A 102 -0.03 4.91 -19.08
N THR A 103 0.91 5.27 -18.22
CA THR A 103 1.03 4.71 -16.88
C THR A 103 1.48 5.79 -15.90
N TYR A 104 1.02 5.70 -14.65
CA TYR A 104 1.55 6.51 -13.55
C TYR A 104 1.81 5.67 -12.30
N ASP A 105 2.59 6.17 -11.36
CA ASP A 105 2.80 5.49 -10.08
C ASP A 105 1.62 5.77 -9.15
N TYR A 106 0.88 4.74 -8.75
CA TYR A 106 -0.30 4.90 -7.90
C TYR A 106 0.03 5.40 -6.51
N ASN A 107 1.25 5.14 -6.02
CA ASN A 107 1.71 5.57 -4.70
C ASN A 107 0.70 5.27 -3.59
N LEU A 108 0.15 4.05 -3.57
CA LEU A 108 -0.84 3.65 -2.59
C LEU A 108 -0.30 3.82 -1.16
N TYR A 109 -1.15 4.30 -0.27
CA TYR A 109 -0.83 4.55 1.14
C TYR A 109 -1.65 3.67 2.10
N ASP A 110 -2.60 2.89 1.58
CA ASP A 110 -3.44 1.94 2.30
C ASP A 110 -3.92 0.81 1.38
N GLY A 111 -4.75 -0.08 1.90
CA GLY A 111 -5.26 -1.25 1.19
C GLY A 111 -4.61 -2.55 1.63
N ASP A 112 -5.09 -3.66 1.09
CA ASP A 112 -4.57 -4.99 1.39
C ASP A 112 -3.31 -5.29 0.57
N GLU A 113 -2.40 -6.09 1.14
CA GLU A 113 -1.12 -6.42 0.50
C GLU A 113 -1.31 -7.16 -0.83
N ASP A 114 -2.33 -8.01 -0.93
CA ASP A 114 -2.64 -8.75 -2.14
C ASP A 114 -3.17 -7.83 -3.26
N ASP A 115 -3.97 -6.82 -2.91
CA ASP A 115 -4.51 -5.83 -3.85
C ASP A 115 -3.43 -4.86 -4.33
N ALA A 116 -2.39 -4.63 -3.53
CA ALA A 116 -1.28 -3.76 -3.86
C ALA A 116 -0.16 -4.44 -4.65
N ARG A 117 -0.30 -5.71 -5.06
CA ARG A 117 0.71 -6.40 -5.87
C ARG A 117 0.87 -5.75 -7.23
N CYS A 118 2.12 -5.57 -7.64
CA CYS A 118 2.46 -4.95 -8.92
C CYS A 118 3.01 -5.97 -9.92
N HIS A 119 2.47 -5.95 -11.12
CA HIS A 119 2.88 -6.77 -12.26
C HIS A 119 3.18 -5.91 -13.50
N CYS A 120 3.64 -4.66 -13.31
CA CYS A 120 3.82 -3.69 -14.40
C CYS A 120 4.90 -4.07 -15.45
N GLY A 121 5.72 -5.09 -15.19
CA GLY A 121 6.75 -5.53 -16.13
C GLY A 121 8.00 -4.62 -16.20
N ALA A 122 8.06 -3.53 -15.46
CA ALA A 122 9.22 -2.65 -15.43
C ALA A 122 10.45 -3.37 -14.84
N ARG A 123 11.66 -3.06 -15.34
CA ARG A 123 12.92 -3.64 -14.83
C ARG A 123 13.17 -3.35 -13.36
N ASN A 124 12.74 -2.18 -12.90
CA ASN A 124 12.82 -1.70 -11.51
C ASN A 124 11.53 -1.92 -10.72
N CYS A 125 10.68 -2.87 -11.14
CA CYS A 125 9.41 -3.15 -10.49
C CYS A 125 9.59 -3.45 -9.00
N ARG A 126 8.89 -2.69 -8.15
CA ARG A 126 8.91 -2.84 -6.68
C ARG A 126 8.12 -4.04 -6.17
N GLN A 127 7.41 -4.75 -7.06
CA GLN A 127 6.47 -5.84 -6.75
C GLN A 127 5.26 -5.38 -5.91
N THR A 128 5.11 -4.09 -5.72
CA THR A 128 4.00 -3.46 -5.00
C THR A 128 3.70 -2.08 -5.57
N MET A 129 2.45 -1.65 -5.48
CA MET A 129 1.98 -0.32 -5.85
C MET A 129 2.02 0.68 -4.68
N TYR A 130 2.46 0.23 -3.49
CA TYR A 130 2.63 1.14 -2.35
C TYR A 130 3.70 2.18 -2.61
N SER A 131 3.50 3.37 -2.01
CA SER A 131 4.48 4.43 -1.97
C SER A 131 5.74 4.02 -1.19
N SER A 132 6.85 4.71 -1.43
CA SER A 132 8.10 4.49 -0.69
C SER A 132 7.93 4.70 0.81
N GLU A 133 7.12 5.68 1.20
CA GLU A 133 6.78 6.03 2.57
C GLU A 133 6.00 4.92 3.24
N GLU A 134 4.99 4.37 2.55
CA GLU A 134 4.18 3.27 3.06
C GLU A 134 5.01 2.00 3.24
N ILE A 135 5.84 1.66 2.26
CA ILE A 135 6.79 0.54 2.37
C ILE A 135 7.70 0.71 3.59
N ALA A 136 8.23 1.91 3.82
CA ALA A 136 9.08 2.19 4.98
C ALA A 136 8.29 2.08 6.30
N ARG A 137 7.05 2.57 6.32
CA ARG A 137 6.11 2.48 7.46
C ARG A 137 5.84 1.02 7.83
N GLN A 138 5.48 0.19 6.85
CA GLN A 138 5.21 -1.24 7.03
C GLN A 138 6.43 -2.00 7.54
N LYS A 139 7.62 -1.76 6.95
CA LYS A 139 8.87 -2.35 7.42
C LYS A 139 9.20 -1.98 8.87
N LYS A 140 8.95 -0.72 9.26
CA LYS A 140 9.15 -0.26 10.65
C LYS A 140 8.17 -0.94 11.61
N ALA A 141 6.89 -1.05 11.23
CA ALA A 141 5.87 -1.72 12.03
C ALA A 141 6.17 -3.21 12.24
N LEU A 142 6.58 -3.92 11.18
CA LEU A 142 6.99 -5.33 11.25
C LEU A 142 8.19 -5.53 12.19
N LYS A 143 9.23 -4.71 12.08
CA LYS A 143 10.39 -4.75 12.99
C LYS A 143 9.98 -4.52 14.45
N GLN A 144 9.08 -3.58 14.69
CA GLN A 144 8.58 -3.28 16.04
C GLN A 144 7.75 -4.45 16.61
N LYS A 145 6.87 -5.03 15.79
CA LYS A 145 6.08 -6.22 16.15
C LYS A 145 6.99 -7.42 16.50
N ALA A 146 8.01 -7.67 15.69
CA ALA A 146 9.00 -8.73 15.93
C ALA A 146 9.76 -8.51 17.25
N ARG A 147 10.22 -7.29 17.53
CA ARG A 147 10.90 -6.94 18.80
C ARG A 147 9.98 -7.18 20.01
N ARG A 148 8.72 -6.73 19.95
CA ARG A 148 7.73 -6.95 21.01
C ARG A 148 7.47 -8.44 21.24
N ALA A 149 7.37 -9.24 20.17
CA ALA A 149 7.18 -10.69 20.28
C ALA A 149 8.37 -11.39 20.96
N VAL A 150 9.61 -11.01 20.63
CA VAL A 150 10.82 -11.53 21.27
C VAL A 150 10.87 -11.16 22.75
N GLU A 151 10.57 -9.91 23.09
CA GLU A 151 10.56 -9.45 24.48
C GLU A 151 9.47 -10.18 25.30
N ALA A 152 8.27 -10.36 24.73
CA ALA A 152 7.20 -11.11 25.38
C ALA A 152 7.61 -12.57 25.66
N LYS A 153 8.29 -13.24 24.70
CA LYS A 153 8.84 -14.57 24.89
C LYS A 153 9.89 -14.60 26.01
N ARG A 154 10.80 -13.62 26.06
CA ARG A 154 11.82 -13.50 27.12
C ARG A 154 11.18 -13.31 28.50
N ARG A 155 10.17 -12.45 28.61
CA ARG A 155 9.42 -12.22 29.89
C ARG A 155 8.73 -13.49 30.37
N LYS A 156 8.07 -14.22 29.46
CA LYS A 156 7.44 -15.53 29.80
C LYS A 156 8.47 -16.56 30.27
N ALA A 157 9.61 -16.67 29.58
CA ALA A 157 10.68 -17.59 29.99
C ALA A 157 11.28 -17.23 31.34
N ALA A 158 11.50 -15.94 31.63
CA ALA A 158 11.99 -15.46 32.92
C ALA A 158 11.02 -15.77 34.05
N ALA A 159 9.69 -15.56 33.83
CA ALA A 159 8.67 -15.86 34.82
C ALA A 159 8.61 -17.37 35.17
N VAL A 160 8.72 -18.25 34.15
CA VAL A 160 8.79 -19.71 34.37
C VAL A 160 10.02 -20.09 35.19
N THR A 161 11.18 -19.47 34.92
CA THR A 161 12.40 -19.75 35.65
C THR A 161 12.32 -19.29 37.12
N GLN A 162 11.71 -18.12 37.36
CA GLN A 162 11.47 -17.65 38.74
C GLN A 162 10.51 -18.55 39.52
N ALA A 163 9.41 -18.98 38.88
CA ALA A 163 8.46 -19.91 39.52
C ALA A 163 9.14 -21.23 39.90
N LYS A 164 10.01 -21.78 39.04
CA LYS A 164 10.77 -23.00 39.34
C LYS A 164 11.76 -22.82 40.51
N LYS A 165 12.39 -21.64 40.63
CA LYS A 165 13.30 -21.33 41.75
C LYS A 165 12.56 -21.16 43.06
N GLY A 166 11.41 -20.49 43.06
CA GLY A 166 10.54 -20.30 44.23
C GLY A 166 9.99 -21.62 44.77
N GLY A 167 9.56 -22.52 43.88
CA GLY A 167 9.11 -23.87 44.29
C GLY A 167 10.19 -24.72 44.95
N LYS A 168 11.45 -24.64 44.46
CA LYS A 168 12.57 -25.36 45.10
C LYS A 168 12.97 -24.77 46.47
N ALA A 169 12.82 -23.48 46.67
CA ALA A 169 13.08 -22.84 47.97
C ALA A 169 12.03 -23.18 49.01
N ALA A 170 10.75 -23.24 48.62
CA ALA A 170 9.65 -23.63 49.52
C ALA A 170 9.74 -25.13 49.94
N SER A 171 10.14 -26.01 49.03
CA SER A 171 10.31 -27.44 49.37
C SER A 171 11.50 -27.69 50.31
N ARG A 172 12.57 -26.93 50.22
CA ARG A 172 13.73 -27.00 51.12
C ARG A 172 13.40 -26.47 52.53
N SER A 173 12.59 -25.44 52.64
CA SER A 173 12.18 -24.90 53.97
C SER A 173 11.22 -25.84 54.69
N ASN A 174 10.34 -26.56 53.99
CA ASN A 174 9.46 -27.57 54.62
C ASN A 174 10.19 -28.84 55.05
N ALA A 175 11.24 -29.25 54.30
CA ALA A 175 12.08 -30.39 54.69
C ALA A 175 12.88 -30.12 55.96
N ARG A 176 13.38 -28.85 56.13
CA ARG A 176 14.12 -28.42 57.33
C ARG A 176 13.25 -28.33 58.57
N LYS A 177 11.97 -27.91 58.46
CA LYS A 177 11.00 -27.88 59.58
C LYS A 177 10.55 -29.27 60.05
N LYS A 178 10.61 -30.30 59.18
CA LYS A 178 10.28 -31.67 59.56
C LYS A 178 11.45 -32.39 60.29
N ALA A 179 12.70 -31.99 60.03
CA ALA A 179 13.90 -32.57 60.67
C ALA A 179 14.12 -32.06 62.12
N THR A 180 13.54 -30.92 62.49
CA THR A 180 13.69 -30.33 63.85
C THR A 180 12.59 -30.74 64.83
N ARG A 181 11.66 -31.62 64.42
CA ARG A 181 10.54 -32.13 65.27
C ARG A 181 10.64 -33.63 65.58
N ARG A 182 11.84 -34.21 65.54
CA ARG A 182 12.12 -35.57 66.03
C ARG A 182 13.12 -35.49 67.18
#